data_28299a79af8a1bf644a80568b93d0546
#
_entry.id   28299a79af8a1bf644a80568b93d0546
#
_cell.length_a   1.000
_cell.length_b   1.000
_cell.length_c   1.000
_cell.angle_alpha   90.00
_cell.angle_beta   90.00
_cell.angle_gamma   90.00
#
_symmetry.space_group_name_H-M   'P 1'
#
loop_
_entity.id
_entity.type
_entity.pdbx_description
1 polymer ?
#
loop_
_entity_poly.entity_id
_entity_poly.type
_entity_poly.pdbx_seq_one_letter_code
_entity_poly.pdbx_strand_id
1 'polypeptide(L)'
;MSVIGAVAMMAAMAAQATPVTYQFDPDHTYPSFETDHFGGISTWRGKFTQTSGKVVVDVEKKTGQLEAVINMDSFDSGNAGLNTHAKGAEILDVAKYPTAVYKGTLAKFKQGKPTEIVGQLTLHGVTKPLNLKVNSFKCFVNPMSKKETCGADASAK
;
A
#
# COMPACT_ATOMS: atom_id res chain seq x y z
N MET A 1 -24.81 21.33 62.61
CA MET A 1 -24.32 21.96 61.37
C MET A 1 -23.57 20.87 60.58
N SER A 2 -24.22 20.28 59.57
CA SER A 2 -23.61 19.24 58.72
C SER A 2 -23.16 19.88 57.42
N VAL A 3 -21.86 19.77 57.13
CA VAL A 3 -21.29 20.24 55.89
C VAL A 3 -21.23 19.03 54.90
N ILE A 4 -22.05 19.08 53.85
CA ILE A 4 -22.04 18.08 52.75
C ILE A 4 -21.03 18.57 51.75
N GLY A 5 -19.90 17.86 51.68
CA GLY A 5 -18.86 18.10 50.66
C GLY A 5 -19.27 17.45 49.33
N ALA A 6 -19.49 18.24 48.30
CA ALA A 6 -19.72 17.75 46.93
C ALA A 6 -18.37 17.36 46.30
N VAL A 7 -18.20 16.08 46.01
CA VAL A 7 -17.06 15.58 45.22
C VAL A 7 -17.41 15.71 43.74
N ALA A 8 -16.77 16.65 43.05
CA ALA A 8 -16.87 16.79 41.60
C ALA A 8 -15.99 15.71 40.94
N MET A 9 -16.56 14.70 40.36
CA MET A 9 -15.88 13.76 39.46
C MET A 9 -15.60 14.46 38.13
N MET A 10 -14.34 14.83 37.86
CA MET A 10 -13.90 15.21 36.55
C MET A 10 -13.71 13.93 35.72
N ALA A 11 -14.60 13.69 34.79
CA ALA A 11 -14.41 12.68 33.75
C ALA A 11 -13.33 13.18 32.78
N ALA A 12 -12.16 12.56 32.80
CA ALA A 12 -11.13 12.78 31.79
C ALA A 12 -11.63 12.21 30.46
N MET A 13 -11.99 13.09 29.52
CA MET A 13 -12.23 12.67 28.13
C MET A 13 -10.87 12.26 27.55
N ALA A 14 -10.69 10.97 27.32
CA ALA A 14 -9.57 10.47 26.55
C ALA A 14 -9.71 11.00 25.11
N ALA A 15 -8.78 11.83 24.68
CA ALA A 15 -8.68 12.23 23.27
C ALA A 15 -8.38 10.97 22.47
N GLN A 16 -9.35 10.50 21.67
CA GLN A 16 -9.12 9.41 20.74
C GLN A 16 -8.33 9.96 19.56
N ALA A 17 -7.15 9.39 19.28
CA ALA A 17 -6.42 9.71 18.07
C ALA A 17 -7.28 9.32 16.85
N THR A 18 -7.42 10.26 15.94
CA THR A 18 -8.14 10.03 14.69
C THR A 18 -7.23 9.31 13.69
N PRO A 19 -7.75 8.37 12.90
CA PRO A 19 -6.99 7.75 11.83
C PRO A 19 -6.40 8.79 10.88
N VAL A 20 -5.14 8.58 10.50
CA VAL A 20 -4.42 9.45 9.54
C VAL A 20 -4.48 8.83 8.15
N THR A 21 -4.81 9.64 7.15
CA THR A 21 -4.82 9.22 5.75
C THR A 21 -3.58 9.73 5.02
N TYR A 22 -2.81 8.80 4.46
CA TYR A 22 -1.68 9.06 3.58
C TYR A 22 -2.09 8.78 2.14
N GLN A 23 -1.88 9.74 1.24
CA GLN A 23 -2.04 9.53 -0.19
C GLN A 23 -0.73 9.01 -0.77
N PHE A 24 -0.81 8.14 -1.78
CA PHE A 24 0.39 7.72 -2.50
C PHE A 24 1.02 8.90 -3.24
N ASP A 25 2.33 8.95 -3.18
CA ASP A 25 3.12 9.82 -4.05
C ASP A 25 3.32 9.09 -5.40
N PRO A 26 2.70 9.57 -6.50
CA PRO A 26 2.77 8.87 -7.78
C PRO A 26 4.18 8.83 -8.35
N ASP A 27 5.04 9.79 -8.00
CA ASP A 27 6.41 9.87 -8.50
C ASP A 27 7.37 8.93 -7.75
N HIS A 28 6.92 8.31 -6.64
CA HIS A 28 7.72 7.41 -5.82
C HIS A 28 7.02 6.07 -5.50
N THR A 29 5.92 5.74 -6.19
CA THR A 29 5.16 4.51 -5.95
C THR A 29 5.11 3.66 -7.21
N TYR A 30 6.04 2.69 -7.30
CA TYR A 30 6.21 1.84 -8.48
C TYR A 30 6.11 0.36 -8.11
N PRO A 31 4.90 -0.25 -8.15
CA PRO A 31 4.78 -1.70 -8.07
C PRO A 31 5.63 -2.36 -9.14
N SER A 32 6.45 -3.32 -8.75
CA SER A 32 7.36 -4.03 -9.64
C SER A 32 7.26 -5.53 -9.44
N PHE A 33 7.71 -6.29 -10.43
CA PHE A 33 7.73 -7.74 -10.35
C PHE A 33 8.97 -8.32 -11.01
N GLU A 34 9.28 -9.52 -10.59
CA GLU A 34 10.21 -10.42 -11.25
C GLU A 34 9.47 -11.72 -11.57
N THR A 35 9.69 -12.24 -12.76
CA THR A 35 9.14 -13.54 -13.17
C THR A 35 10.19 -14.38 -13.88
N ASP A 36 10.02 -15.68 -13.78
CA ASP A 36 10.83 -16.63 -14.55
C ASP A 36 10.62 -16.45 -16.04
N HIS A 37 11.70 -16.59 -16.79
CA HIS A 37 11.69 -16.54 -18.23
C HIS A 37 12.28 -17.83 -18.79
N PHE A 38 11.42 -18.62 -19.45
CA PHE A 38 11.75 -19.90 -20.08
C PHE A 38 12.42 -20.93 -19.15
N GLY A 39 11.83 -21.16 -17.95
CA GLY A 39 12.30 -22.23 -17.06
C GLY A 39 13.69 -21.97 -16.47
N GLY A 40 14.00 -20.71 -16.10
CA GLY A 40 15.23 -20.34 -15.40
C GLY A 40 16.35 -19.82 -16.29
N ILE A 41 16.14 -19.64 -17.61
CA ILE A 41 17.16 -19.06 -18.48
C ILE A 41 17.49 -17.63 -18.07
N SER A 42 16.46 -16.86 -17.68
CA SER A 42 16.65 -15.49 -17.19
C SER A 42 15.50 -15.07 -16.28
N THR A 43 15.66 -13.95 -15.61
CA THR A 43 14.59 -13.29 -14.85
C THR A 43 14.11 -12.08 -15.63
N TRP A 44 12.82 -12.05 -15.93
CA TRP A 44 12.20 -10.88 -16.52
C TRP A 44 11.69 -9.95 -15.43
N ARG A 45 11.95 -8.66 -15.59
CA ARG A 45 11.60 -7.61 -14.63
C ARG A 45 10.78 -6.54 -15.28
N GLY A 46 9.81 -6.03 -14.56
CA GLY A 46 9.02 -4.90 -14.98
C GLY A 46 8.47 -4.13 -13.79
N LYS A 47 8.02 -2.91 -14.06
CA LYS A 47 7.36 -2.05 -13.09
C LYS A 47 6.15 -1.38 -13.72
N PHE A 48 5.28 -0.83 -12.87
CA PHE A 48 4.19 0.05 -13.30
C PHE A 48 4.52 1.46 -12.83
N THR A 49 4.53 2.42 -13.75
CA THR A 49 4.98 3.79 -13.48
C THR A 49 3.85 4.73 -13.06
N GLN A 50 2.61 4.26 -13.06
CA GLN A 50 1.44 5.03 -12.65
C GLN A 50 0.61 4.23 -11.64
N THR A 51 0.67 4.67 -10.39
CA THR A 51 -0.08 4.06 -9.29
C THR A 51 -0.68 5.16 -8.45
N SER A 52 -1.94 4.99 -8.07
CA SER A 52 -2.64 5.86 -7.14
C SER A 52 -3.19 5.05 -5.97
N GLY A 53 -3.51 5.72 -4.87
CA GLY A 53 -4.07 5.02 -3.72
C GLY A 53 -3.87 5.77 -2.43
N LYS A 54 -4.25 5.10 -1.35
CA LYS A 54 -4.16 5.65 0.00
C LYS A 54 -3.94 4.56 1.04
N VAL A 55 -3.37 4.98 2.15
CA VAL A 55 -3.32 4.19 3.38
C VAL A 55 -3.98 4.99 4.49
N VAL A 56 -4.95 4.39 5.17
CA VAL A 56 -5.56 4.96 6.38
C VAL A 56 -5.00 4.20 7.57
N VAL A 57 -4.35 4.86 8.51
CA VAL A 57 -3.69 4.23 9.65
C VAL A 57 -4.23 4.79 10.96
N ASP A 58 -4.64 3.92 11.86
CA ASP A 58 -4.88 4.21 13.27
C ASP A 58 -3.74 3.59 14.08
N VAL A 59 -2.79 4.43 14.48
CA VAL A 59 -1.58 3.98 15.17
C VAL A 59 -1.88 3.47 16.58
N GLU A 60 -2.85 4.08 17.26
CA GLU A 60 -3.23 3.66 18.63
C GLU A 60 -3.92 2.29 18.61
N LYS A 61 -4.84 2.08 17.68
CA LYS A 61 -5.53 0.80 17.51
C LYS A 61 -4.69 -0.24 16.79
N LYS A 62 -3.53 0.14 16.23
CA LYS A 62 -2.67 -0.74 15.41
C LYS A 62 -3.46 -1.39 14.27
N THR A 63 -4.22 -0.58 13.56
CA THR A 63 -5.03 -0.99 12.40
C THR A 63 -4.77 -0.06 11.23
N GLY A 64 -5.08 -0.51 10.03
CA GLY A 64 -5.02 0.34 8.84
C GLY A 64 -5.56 -0.37 7.62
N GLN A 65 -5.96 0.43 6.64
CA GLN A 65 -6.47 -0.03 5.36
C GLN A 65 -5.61 0.55 4.24
N LEU A 66 -5.27 -0.27 3.28
CA LEU A 66 -4.51 0.11 2.09
C LEU A 66 -5.34 -0.19 0.86
N GLU A 67 -5.43 0.78 -0.04
CA GLU A 67 -6.01 0.62 -1.37
C GLU A 67 -5.05 1.21 -2.41
N ALA A 68 -4.67 0.40 -3.39
CA ALA A 68 -3.83 0.79 -4.52
C ALA A 68 -4.53 0.46 -5.83
N VAL A 69 -4.51 1.42 -6.75
CA VAL A 69 -4.97 1.28 -8.13
C VAL A 69 -3.78 1.47 -9.05
N ILE A 70 -3.47 0.45 -9.83
CA ILE A 70 -2.31 0.39 -10.72
C ILE A 70 -2.82 0.52 -12.15
N ASN A 71 -2.32 1.50 -12.90
CA ASN A 71 -2.59 1.62 -14.32
C ASN A 71 -1.78 0.57 -15.08
N MET A 72 -2.46 -0.39 -15.72
CA MET A 72 -1.80 -1.50 -16.40
C MET A 72 -1.09 -1.06 -17.68
N ASP A 73 -1.56 0.01 -18.33
CA ASP A 73 -0.87 0.57 -19.52
C ASP A 73 0.45 1.26 -19.17
N SER A 74 0.67 1.56 -17.88
CA SER A 74 1.94 2.12 -17.39
C SER A 74 3.07 1.10 -17.21
N PHE A 75 2.88 -0.14 -17.66
CA PHE A 75 3.89 -1.18 -17.62
C PHE A 75 5.16 -0.77 -18.38
N ASP A 76 6.30 -0.96 -17.75
CA ASP A 76 7.63 -0.68 -18.32
C ASP A 76 8.65 -1.72 -17.88
N SER A 77 9.27 -2.38 -18.85
CA SER A 77 10.38 -3.31 -18.69
C SER A 77 11.72 -2.73 -19.16
N GLY A 78 11.72 -1.46 -19.60
CA GLY A 78 12.89 -0.85 -20.24
C GLY A 78 13.07 -1.20 -21.72
N ASN A 79 12.16 -2.00 -22.32
CA ASN A 79 12.21 -2.38 -23.75
C ASN A 79 10.84 -2.18 -24.41
N ALA A 80 10.78 -1.37 -25.43
CA ALA A 80 9.51 -0.99 -26.09
C ALA A 80 8.78 -2.20 -26.70
N GLY A 81 9.49 -3.14 -27.31
CA GLY A 81 8.90 -4.34 -27.90
C GLY A 81 8.28 -5.26 -26.85
N LEU A 82 8.99 -5.48 -25.74
CA LEU A 82 8.47 -6.23 -24.59
C LEU A 82 7.29 -5.52 -23.93
N ASN A 83 7.33 -4.20 -23.82
CA ASN A 83 6.22 -3.41 -23.28
C ASN A 83 4.95 -3.60 -24.13
N THR A 84 5.07 -3.52 -25.46
CA THR A 84 3.95 -3.74 -26.38
C THR A 84 3.39 -5.15 -26.23
N HIS A 85 4.26 -6.17 -26.21
CA HIS A 85 3.85 -7.56 -26.05
C HIS A 85 3.16 -7.82 -24.71
N ALA A 86 3.73 -7.33 -23.60
CA ALA A 86 3.15 -7.50 -22.27
C ALA A 86 1.76 -6.86 -22.11
N LYS A 87 1.54 -5.72 -22.75
CA LYS A 87 0.25 -5.01 -22.73
C LYS A 87 -0.82 -5.68 -23.61
N GLY A 88 -0.42 -6.57 -24.51
CA GLY A 88 -1.30 -7.27 -25.45
C GLY A 88 -2.30 -8.21 -24.79
N ALA A 89 -3.27 -8.66 -25.59
CA ALA A 89 -4.39 -9.50 -25.15
C ALA A 89 -3.96 -10.86 -24.55
N GLU A 90 -2.77 -11.35 -24.90
CA GLU A 90 -2.26 -12.64 -24.44
C GLU A 90 -1.68 -12.60 -23.02
N ILE A 91 -1.31 -11.40 -22.49
CA ILE A 91 -0.67 -11.26 -21.19
C ILE A 91 -1.49 -10.38 -20.25
N LEU A 92 -1.43 -9.06 -20.41
CA LEU A 92 -2.12 -8.13 -19.51
C LEU A 92 -3.48 -7.67 -20.02
N ASP A 93 -3.70 -7.73 -21.35
CA ASP A 93 -4.92 -7.28 -22.01
C ASP A 93 -5.42 -5.93 -21.48
N VAL A 94 -4.53 -4.94 -21.54
CA VAL A 94 -4.77 -3.62 -20.93
C VAL A 94 -5.99 -2.89 -21.51
N ALA A 95 -6.38 -3.25 -22.74
CA ALA A 95 -7.58 -2.70 -23.37
C ALA A 95 -8.86 -3.15 -22.65
N LYS A 96 -8.88 -4.38 -22.14
CA LYS A 96 -10.02 -4.96 -21.42
C LYS A 96 -9.87 -4.78 -19.91
N TYR A 97 -8.66 -4.83 -19.40
CA TYR A 97 -8.33 -4.74 -17.98
C TYR A 97 -7.36 -3.58 -17.71
N PRO A 98 -7.82 -2.33 -17.81
CA PRO A 98 -6.93 -1.16 -17.75
C PRO A 98 -6.32 -0.92 -16.37
N THR A 99 -6.87 -1.55 -15.32
CA THR A 99 -6.38 -1.38 -13.95
C THR A 99 -6.24 -2.71 -13.22
N ALA A 100 -5.24 -2.79 -12.35
CA ALA A 100 -5.21 -3.75 -11.26
C ALA A 100 -5.47 -3.03 -9.93
N VAL A 101 -6.11 -3.73 -8.98
CA VAL A 101 -6.47 -3.16 -7.68
C VAL A 101 -5.97 -4.07 -6.57
N TYR A 102 -5.23 -3.50 -5.63
CA TYR A 102 -4.87 -4.17 -4.39
C TYR A 102 -5.61 -3.53 -3.21
N LYS A 103 -6.25 -4.37 -2.38
CA LYS A 103 -6.88 -3.96 -1.13
C LYS A 103 -6.35 -4.81 0.01
N GLY A 104 -5.88 -4.16 1.08
CA GLY A 104 -5.31 -4.87 2.20
C GLY A 104 -5.51 -4.17 3.53
N THR A 105 -5.38 -4.96 4.59
CA THR A 105 -5.43 -4.52 5.98
C THR A 105 -4.06 -4.69 6.61
N LEU A 106 -3.58 -3.68 7.29
CA LEU A 106 -2.34 -3.76 8.07
C LEU A 106 -2.60 -4.72 9.25
N ALA A 107 -1.98 -5.90 9.21
CA ALA A 107 -2.36 -7.01 10.09
C ALA A 107 -1.44 -7.20 11.28
N LYS A 108 -0.14 -6.99 11.13
CA LYS A 108 0.84 -7.18 12.20
C LYS A 108 1.67 -5.92 12.40
N PHE A 109 1.95 -5.63 13.67
CA PHE A 109 2.75 -4.47 14.07
C PHE A 109 3.87 -4.90 15.01
N LYS A 110 5.06 -4.33 14.80
CA LYS A 110 6.22 -4.46 15.70
C LYS A 110 6.77 -3.07 15.98
N GLN A 111 6.87 -2.71 17.26
CA GLN A 111 7.34 -1.38 17.67
C GLN A 111 6.60 -0.21 16.98
N GLY A 112 5.25 -0.34 16.85
CA GLY A 112 4.40 0.67 16.21
C GLY A 112 4.46 0.69 14.67
N LYS A 113 5.24 -0.18 14.02
CA LYS A 113 5.39 -0.24 12.57
C LYS A 113 4.67 -1.45 12.00
N PRO A 114 3.95 -1.32 10.87
CA PRO A 114 3.35 -2.47 10.20
C PRO A 114 4.44 -3.43 9.69
N THR A 115 4.20 -4.73 9.78
CA THR A 115 5.12 -5.77 9.29
C THR A 115 4.46 -6.72 8.30
N GLU A 116 3.15 -6.70 8.20
CA GLU A 116 2.39 -7.53 7.26
C GLU A 116 1.11 -6.81 6.84
N ILE A 117 0.73 -6.99 5.57
CA ILE A 117 -0.54 -6.55 5.02
C ILE A 117 -1.25 -7.80 4.50
N VAL A 118 -2.41 -8.09 5.06
CA VAL A 118 -3.29 -9.17 4.58
C VAL A 118 -4.25 -8.57 3.57
N GLY A 119 -4.22 -9.08 2.34
CA GLY A 119 -5.00 -8.47 1.28
C GLY A 119 -5.27 -9.37 0.10
N GLN A 120 -5.80 -8.73 -0.95
CA GLN A 120 -6.11 -9.38 -2.21
C GLN A 120 -5.77 -8.47 -3.38
N LEU A 121 -5.32 -9.08 -4.45
CA LEU A 121 -5.07 -8.44 -5.73
C LEU A 121 -6.14 -8.85 -6.75
N THR A 122 -6.75 -7.87 -7.39
CA THR A 122 -7.54 -8.05 -8.59
C THR A 122 -6.68 -7.70 -9.79
N LEU A 123 -6.35 -8.68 -10.61
CA LEU A 123 -5.53 -8.54 -11.81
C LEU A 123 -6.19 -9.31 -12.94
N HIS A 124 -6.25 -8.74 -14.13
CA HIS A 124 -6.85 -9.37 -15.32
C HIS A 124 -8.27 -9.92 -15.04
N GLY A 125 -9.08 -9.19 -14.28
CA GLY A 125 -10.44 -9.56 -13.89
C GLY A 125 -10.55 -10.65 -12.81
N VAL A 126 -9.43 -11.19 -12.32
CA VAL A 126 -9.40 -12.24 -11.29
C VAL A 126 -8.88 -11.70 -9.97
N THR A 127 -9.62 -11.97 -8.88
CA THR A 127 -9.22 -11.59 -7.53
C THR A 127 -8.66 -12.80 -6.80
N LYS A 128 -7.44 -12.65 -6.25
CA LYS A 128 -6.78 -13.68 -5.44
C LYS A 128 -6.20 -13.08 -4.15
N PRO A 129 -6.14 -13.84 -3.06
CA PRO A 129 -5.40 -13.44 -1.87
C PRO A 129 -3.93 -13.17 -2.23
N LEU A 130 -3.41 -12.06 -1.71
CA LEU A 130 -2.00 -11.69 -1.82
C LEU A 130 -1.59 -10.94 -0.56
N ASN A 131 -0.89 -11.62 0.34
CA ASN A 131 -0.38 -11.00 1.54
C ASN A 131 1.00 -10.40 1.27
N LEU A 132 1.24 -9.19 1.75
CA LEU A 132 2.52 -8.51 1.60
C LEU A 132 3.28 -8.54 2.91
N LYS A 133 4.54 -8.94 2.86
CA LYS A 133 5.50 -8.74 3.93
C LYS A 133 6.04 -7.32 3.82
N VAL A 134 5.94 -6.53 4.88
CA VAL A 134 6.57 -5.21 4.94
C VAL A 134 8.04 -5.38 5.35
N ASN A 135 8.96 -5.12 4.42
CA ASN A 135 10.40 -5.30 4.60
C ASN A 135 11.00 -4.10 5.34
N SER A 136 10.52 -2.89 5.03
CA SER A 136 10.90 -1.67 5.72
C SER A 136 9.72 -0.69 5.80
N PHE A 137 9.72 0.13 6.87
CA PHE A 137 8.77 1.22 7.06
C PHE A 137 9.43 2.35 7.84
N LYS A 138 9.33 3.58 7.33
CA LYS A 138 9.88 4.76 7.99
C LYS A 138 9.04 5.99 7.68
N CYS A 139 8.79 6.82 8.69
CA CYS A 139 8.21 8.15 8.54
C CYS A 139 9.21 9.23 8.94
N PHE A 140 9.11 10.41 8.36
CA PHE A 140 9.87 11.60 8.70
C PHE A 140 9.10 12.86 8.28
N VAL A 141 9.47 13.99 8.84
CA VAL A 141 8.93 15.28 8.37
C VAL A 141 9.72 15.70 7.16
N ASN A 142 9.06 15.75 6.01
CA ASN A 142 9.69 16.13 4.75
C ASN A 142 10.14 17.61 4.81
N PRO A 143 11.44 17.90 4.60
CA PRO A 143 11.95 19.27 4.74
C PRO A 143 11.40 20.26 3.70
N MET A 144 10.93 19.75 2.55
CA MET A 144 10.36 20.58 1.47
C MET A 144 8.87 20.87 1.72
N SER A 145 8.06 19.83 1.91
CA SER A 145 6.61 19.97 2.09
C SER A 145 6.20 20.32 3.52
N LYS A 146 7.11 20.16 4.52
CA LYS A 146 6.85 20.30 5.95
C LYS A 146 5.77 19.36 6.49
N LYS A 147 5.41 18.34 5.72
CA LYS A 147 4.41 17.32 6.09
C LYS A 147 5.10 16.02 6.48
N GLU A 148 4.45 15.24 7.34
CA GLU A 148 4.90 13.87 7.58
C GLU A 148 4.77 13.06 6.30
N THR A 149 5.84 12.36 5.96
CA THR A 149 5.93 11.49 4.78
C THR A 149 6.41 10.13 5.26
N CYS A 150 5.70 9.08 4.86
CA CYS A 150 6.04 7.70 5.19
C CYS A 150 6.39 6.92 3.93
N GLY A 151 7.46 6.14 4.00
CA GLY A 151 7.86 5.19 2.96
C GLY A 151 7.80 3.78 3.49
N ALA A 152 7.40 2.86 2.62
CA ALA A 152 7.39 1.42 2.89
C ALA A 152 7.95 0.66 1.69
N ASP A 153 8.70 -0.41 1.96
CA ASP A 153 9.00 -1.46 1.00
C ASP A 153 8.26 -2.73 1.43
N ALA A 154 7.53 -3.34 0.51
CA ALA A 154 6.75 -4.54 0.77
C ALA A 154 6.81 -5.50 -0.41
N SER A 155 6.80 -6.81 -0.11
CA SER A 155 6.92 -7.85 -1.13
C SER A 155 6.03 -9.05 -0.86
N ALA A 156 5.69 -9.78 -1.93
CA ALA A 156 5.05 -11.10 -1.90
C ALA A 156 5.70 -12.02 -2.94
N LYS A 157 5.41 -13.34 -2.83
CA LYS A 157 5.78 -14.36 -3.80
C LYS A 157 4.56 -15.16 -4.20
#